data_9076329087477299c82cd2af19a98af5
#
_entry.id   9076329087477299c82cd2af19a98af5
#
_cell.length_a   1.000
_cell.length_b   1.000
_cell.length_c   1.000
_cell.angle_alpha   90.00
_cell.angle_beta   90.00
_cell.angle_gamma   90.00
#
_symmetry.space_group_name_H-M   'P 1'
#
loop_
_entity.id
_entity.type
_entity.pdbx_description
1 polymer ?
#
loop_
_entity_poly.entity_id
_entity_poly.type
_entity_poly.pdbx_seq_one_letter_code
_entity_poly.pdbx_strand_id
1 'polypeptide(L)'
;MIKDLFVKSVLIFGCGNILWGDDGFGPAVIQRLEEHYRLPADVLAMDVGTSIRDILFDLVLSDKKPRQIFIIDAVEYPDRKPGEVFEIPVEGIPDKKASDFSLHQFPTVNMLHELKEHSRIDITIIVAQVEAIPDEVKPGLSPVMTSAIDTACQRLIAALPEEGAE
;
A
#
# COMPACT_ATOMS: atom_id res chain seq x y z
N MET A 1 -14.01 -6.33 11.27
CA MET A 1 -12.87 -5.88 10.46
C MET A 1 -12.78 -6.63 9.13
N ILE A 2 -12.58 -7.93 9.12
CA ILE A 2 -12.56 -8.72 7.85
C ILE A 2 -13.90 -8.64 7.09
N LYS A 3 -15.02 -8.56 7.79
CA LYS A 3 -16.34 -8.39 7.15
C LYS A 3 -16.48 -7.05 6.41
N ASP A 4 -15.81 -6.00 6.86
CA ASP A 4 -15.85 -4.68 6.23
C ASP A 4 -15.03 -4.64 4.93
N LEU A 5 -14.02 -5.50 4.82
CA LEU A 5 -13.18 -5.64 3.63
C LEU A 5 -13.99 -5.95 2.36
N PHE A 6 -15.07 -6.72 2.51
CA PHE A 6 -15.91 -7.18 1.40
C PHE A 6 -17.14 -6.29 1.14
N VAL A 7 -17.28 -5.21 1.89
CA VAL A 7 -18.44 -4.29 1.79
C VAL A 7 -18.04 -2.94 1.22
N LYS A 8 -16.80 -2.52 1.47
CA LYS A 8 -16.30 -1.23 1.01
C LYS A 8 -15.89 -1.27 -0.45
N SER A 9 -16.14 -0.18 -1.16
CA SER A 9 -15.79 -0.08 -2.57
C SER A 9 -14.36 0.35 -2.83
N VAL A 10 -13.71 0.98 -1.86
CA VAL A 10 -12.32 1.41 -1.94
C VAL A 10 -11.54 0.90 -0.73
N LEU A 11 -10.43 0.23 -0.98
CA LEU A 11 -9.53 -0.28 0.05
C LEU A 11 -8.16 0.39 -0.05
N ILE A 12 -7.61 0.81 1.09
CA ILE A 12 -6.26 1.36 1.19
C ILE A 12 -5.47 0.47 2.15
N PHE A 13 -4.43 -0.18 1.65
CA PHE A 13 -3.59 -1.09 2.43
C PHE A 13 -2.21 -0.48 2.67
N GLY A 14 -1.85 -0.28 3.93
CA GLY A 14 -0.49 0.06 4.33
C GLY A 14 0.31 -1.21 4.60
N CYS A 15 1.35 -1.43 3.82
CA CYS A 15 2.22 -2.60 3.89
C CYS A 15 3.56 -2.25 4.51
N GLY A 16 4.14 -3.18 5.24
CA GLY A 16 5.47 -3.07 5.80
C GLY A 16 5.57 -3.53 7.24
N ASN A 17 6.80 -3.57 7.74
CA ASN A 17 7.10 -4.01 9.09
C ASN A 17 7.68 -2.85 9.91
N ILE A 18 6.92 -2.37 10.89
CA ILE A 18 7.31 -1.25 11.76
C ILE A 18 8.57 -1.50 12.59
N LEU A 19 9.01 -2.74 12.72
CA LEU A 19 10.23 -3.09 13.45
C LEU A 19 11.52 -2.79 12.66
N TRP A 20 11.40 -2.52 11.35
CA TRP A 20 12.52 -2.40 10.42
C TRP A 20 12.63 -1.00 9.82
N GLY A 21 12.68 0.03 10.67
CA GLY A 21 12.94 1.40 10.25
C GLY A 21 11.98 1.88 9.16
N ASP A 22 12.50 2.27 8.01
CA ASP A 22 11.74 2.83 6.89
C ASP A 22 10.75 1.85 6.25
N ASP A 23 10.87 0.56 6.50
CA ASP A 23 9.87 -0.44 6.09
C ASP A 23 8.52 -0.23 6.78
N GLY A 24 8.48 0.53 7.86
CA GLY A 24 7.24 0.95 8.55
C GLY A 24 6.45 2.07 7.86
N PHE A 25 6.84 2.50 6.67
CA PHE A 25 6.21 3.64 5.98
C PHE A 25 4.72 3.44 5.69
N GLY A 26 4.34 2.30 5.13
CA GLY A 26 2.94 1.98 4.83
C GLY A 26 2.03 2.08 6.07
N PRO A 27 2.33 1.38 7.16
CA PRO A 27 1.62 1.52 8.43
C PRO A 27 1.55 2.97 8.95
N ALA A 28 2.65 3.73 8.84
CA ALA A 28 2.67 5.13 9.28
C ALA A 28 1.74 6.03 8.45
N VAL A 29 1.62 5.79 7.15
CA VAL A 29 0.67 6.52 6.30
C VAL A 29 -0.77 6.22 6.71
N ILE A 30 -1.10 4.96 6.98
CA ILE A 30 -2.44 4.58 7.46
C ILE A 30 -2.76 5.29 8.78
N GLN A 31 -1.84 5.27 9.73
CA GLN A 31 -2.03 5.97 11.00
C GLN A 31 -2.30 7.46 10.79
N ARG A 32 -1.55 8.11 9.91
CA ARG A 32 -1.74 9.53 9.58
C ARG A 32 -3.10 9.80 8.94
N LEU A 33 -3.56 8.91 8.04
CA LEU A 33 -4.89 9.02 7.44
C LEU A 33 -5.99 8.94 8.50
N GLU A 34 -5.90 7.99 9.42
CA GLU A 34 -6.89 7.80 10.49
C GLU A 34 -6.93 8.98 11.46
N GLU A 35 -5.78 9.56 11.79
CA GLU A 35 -5.67 10.64 12.76
C GLU A 35 -6.07 12.03 12.21
N HIS A 36 -5.80 12.30 10.93
CA HIS A 36 -5.85 13.65 10.37
C HIS A 36 -6.80 13.84 9.18
N TYR A 37 -7.37 12.76 8.65
CA TYR A 37 -8.24 12.83 7.48
C TYR A 37 -9.58 12.15 7.75
N ARG A 38 -10.64 12.74 7.22
CA ARG A 38 -11.95 12.09 7.21
C ARG A 38 -12.13 11.38 5.88
N LEU A 39 -12.09 10.05 5.93
CA LEU A 39 -12.32 9.23 4.75
C LEU A 39 -13.83 9.08 4.46
N PRO A 40 -14.22 9.00 3.18
CA PRO A 40 -15.58 8.65 2.79
C PRO A 40 -16.05 7.34 3.40
N ALA A 41 -17.36 7.20 3.59
CA ALA A 41 -17.94 6.03 4.28
C ALA A 41 -17.69 4.70 3.56
N ASP A 42 -17.46 4.71 2.25
CA ASP A 42 -17.19 3.54 1.41
C ASP A 42 -15.69 3.23 1.24
N VAL A 43 -14.83 4.00 1.92
CA VAL A 43 -13.37 3.80 1.93
C VAL A 43 -12.94 3.15 3.24
N LEU A 44 -12.11 2.12 3.15
CA LEU A 44 -11.47 1.49 4.30
C LEU A 44 -9.95 1.61 4.17
N ALA A 45 -9.32 2.25 5.13
CA ALA A 45 -7.86 2.25 5.29
C ALA A 45 -7.46 1.22 6.35
N MET A 46 -6.46 0.42 6.08
CA MET A 46 -6.03 -0.66 6.97
C MET A 46 -4.52 -0.84 6.96
N ASP A 47 -3.91 -0.83 8.13
CA ASP A 47 -2.55 -1.34 8.32
C ASP A 47 -2.60 -2.87 8.22
N VAL A 48 -2.02 -3.41 7.17
CA VAL A 48 -1.97 -4.86 6.93
C VAL A 48 -0.62 -5.47 7.31
N GLY A 49 0.32 -4.64 7.74
CA GLY A 49 1.65 -5.12 8.12
C GLY A 49 2.28 -5.93 7.00
N THR A 50 2.64 -7.17 7.30
CA THR A 50 3.22 -8.13 6.34
C THR A 50 2.19 -9.14 5.80
N SER A 51 0.90 -8.95 6.07
CA SER A 51 -0.18 -9.89 5.74
C SER A 51 -0.89 -9.61 4.41
N ILE A 52 -0.37 -8.72 3.58
CA ILE A 52 -1.01 -8.35 2.31
C ILE A 52 -1.32 -9.54 1.41
N ARG A 53 -0.44 -10.54 1.40
CA ARG A 53 -0.62 -11.75 0.59
C ARG A 53 -1.90 -12.52 0.95
N ASP A 54 -2.16 -12.70 2.24
CA ASP A 54 -3.33 -13.44 2.71
C ASP A 54 -4.62 -12.67 2.40
N ILE A 55 -4.58 -11.36 2.54
CA ILE A 55 -5.71 -10.48 2.22
C ILE A 55 -6.02 -10.48 0.73
N LEU A 56 -5.01 -10.39 -0.13
CA LEU A 56 -5.20 -10.46 -1.58
C LEU A 56 -5.73 -11.83 -2.00
N PHE A 57 -5.28 -12.90 -1.37
CA PHE A 57 -5.80 -14.23 -1.61
C PHE A 57 -7.29 -14.34 -1.28
N ASP A 58 -7.71 -13.83 -0.13
CA ASP A 58 -9.12 -13.77 0.26
C ASP A 58 -9.96 -12.94 -0.72
N LEU A 59 -9.41 -11.82 -1.21
CA LEU A 59 -10.07 -11.01 -2.23
C LEU A 59 -10.21 -11.73 -3.58
N VAL A 60 -9.20 -12.49 -3.99
CA VAL A 60 -9.28 -13.32 -5.22
C VAL A 60 -10.42 -14.31 -5.13
N LEU A 61 -10.59 -14.95 -3.97
CA LEU A 61 -11.62 -15.97 -3.73
C LEU A 61 -13.02 -15.38 -3.47
N SER A 62 -13.11 -14.12 -3.10
CA SER A 62 -14.39 -13.48 -2.77
C SER A 62 -15.25 -13.21 -4.01
N ASP A 63 -16.54 -13.45 -3.92
CA ASP A 63 -17.52 -13.07 -4.97
C ASP A 63 -17.73 -11.55 -5.03
N LYS A 64 -17.52 -10.85 -3.89
CA LYS A 64 -17.59 -9.40 -3.80
C LYS A 64 -16.21 -8.80 -3.95
N LYS A 65 -16.07 -7.84 -4.85
CA LYS A 65 -14.83 -7.15 -5.14
C LYS A 65 -14.94 -5.66 -4.85
N PRO A 66 -13.90 -5.03 -4.31
CA PRO A 66 -13.83 -3.57 -4.32
C PRO A 66 -13.70 -3.06 -5.76
N ARG A 67 -14.03 -1.83 -5.96
CA ARG A 67 -13.82 -1.12 -7.22
C ARG A 67 -12.36 -0.69 -7.39
N GLN A 68 -11.73 -0.33 -6.28
CA GLN A 68 -10.39 0.23 -6.27
C GLN A 68 -9.59 -0.23 -5.04
N ILE A 69 -8.31 -0.50 -5.25
CA ILE A 69 -7.35 -0.83 -4.19
C ILE A 69 -6.15 0.11 -4.32
N PHE A 70 -5.78 0.74 -3.21
CA PHE A 70 -4.50 1.43 -3.05
C PHE A 70 -3.59 0.59 -2.17
N ILE A 71 -2.34 0.46 -2.57
CA ILE A 71 -1.30 -0.20 -1.79
C ILE A 71 -0.20 0.81 -1.50
N ILE A 72 0.17 0.95 -0.24
CA ILE A 72 1.19 1.87 0.23
C ILE A 72 2.33 1.04 0.81
N ASP A 73 3.53 1.23 0.31
CA ASP A 73 4.71 0.49 0.76
C ASP A 73 5.98 1.33 0.65
N ALA A 74 7.05 0.85 1.25
CA ALA A 74 8.39 1.35 1.07
C ALA A 74 9.12 0.51 0.02
N VAL A 75 10.00 1.14 -0.75
CA VAL A 75 10.80 0.47 -1.78
C VAL A 75 12.24 0.94 -1.77
N GLU A 76 13.11 0.12 -2.33
CA GLU A 76 14.51 0.44 -2.54
C GLU A 76 14.85 0.30 -4.03
N TYR A 77 14.87 1.42 -4.74
CA TYR A 77 15.29 1.50 -6.13
C TYR A 77 16.62 2.25 -6.26
N PRO A 78 17.52 1.84 -7.18
CA PRO A 78 18.84 2.48 -7.31
C PRO A 78 18.79 3.92 -7.83
N ASP A 79 17.72 4.29 -8.56
CA ASP A 79 17.61 5.57 -9.27
C ASP A 79 16.70 6.59 -8.58
N ARG A 80 16.27 6.31 -7.37
CA ARG A 80 15.35 7.17 -6.62
C ARG A 80 16.01 7.81 -5.41
N LYS A 81 15.59 9.03 -5.08
CA LYS A 81 16.08 9.76 -3.91
C LYS A 81 15.31 9.32 -2.66
N PRO A 82 16.00 9.16 -1.52
CA PRO A 82 15.33 8.89 -0.25
C PRO A 82 14.20 9.88 0.04
N GLY A 83 13.04 9.35 0.44
CA GLY A 83 11.83 10.15 0.70
C GLY A 83 11.01 10.50 -0.54
N GLU A 84 11.45 10.15 -1.74
CA GLU A 84 10.67 10.35 -2.96
C GLU A 84 9.44 9.45 -2.97
N VAL A 85 8.25 10.04 -3.21
CA VAL A 85 6.98 9.33 -3.33
C VAL A 85 6.60 9.22 -4.79
N PHE A 86 6.29 8.01 -5.25
CA PHE A 86 5.93 7.75 -6.64
C PHE A 86 4.99 6.56 -6.77
N GLU A 87 4.40 6.40 -7.95
CA GLU A 87 3.54 5.27 -8.27
C GLU A 87 4.31 4.22 -9.05
N ILE A 88 3.96 2.95 -8.80
CA ILE A 88 4.44 1.81 -9.57
C ILE A 88 3.22 1.15 -10.22
N PRO A 89 3.21 0.95 -11.56
CA PRO A 89 2.17 0.14 -12.18
C PRO A 89 2.33 -1.33 -11.77
N VAL A 90 1.22 -2.07 -11.70
CA VAL A 90 1.26 -3.51 -11.35
C VAL A 90 2.21 -4.26 -12.29
N GLU A 91 2.19 -3.93 -13.57
CA GLU A 91 3.07 -4.52 -14.61
C GLU A 91 4.54 -4.15 -14.43
N GLY A 92 4.82 -3.06 -13.72
CA GLY A 92 6.18 -2.55 -13.45
C GLY A 92 6.83 -3.12 -12.20
N ILE A 93 6.14 -3.97 -11.44
CA ILE A 93 6.72 -4.63 -10.28
C ILE A 93 7.78 -5.64 -10.77
N PRO A 94 9.06 -5.53 -10.34
CA PRO A 94 10.10 -6.42 -10.82
C PRO A 94 9.84 -7.88 -10.43
N ASP A 95 10.04 -8.80 -11.37
CA ASP A 95 9.95 -10.24 -11.11
C ASP A 95 11.05 -10.74 -10.16
N LYS A 96 12.16 -10.01 -10.11
CA LYS A 96 13.29 -10.35 -9.24
C LYS A 96 13.29 -9.50 -7.99
N LYS A 97 13.31 -10.17 -6.87
CA LYS A 97 13.48 -9.64 -5.56
C LYS A 97 14.78 -8.82 -5.44
N ALA A 98 14.68 -7.50 -5.43
CA ALA A 98 15.79 -6.64 -5.07
C ALA A 98 15.83 -6.38 -3.55
N SER A 99 14.72 -6.64 -2.83
CA SER A 99 14.58 -6.40 -1.40
C SER A 99 13.46 -7.28 -0.82
N ASP A 100 13.43 -7.40 0.50
CA ASP A 100 12.44 -8.21 1.24
C ASP A 100 11.07 -7.54 1.43
N PHE A 101 10.72 -6.57 0.60
CA PHE A 101 9.42 -5.91 0.67
C PHE A 101 8.28 -6.83 0.26
N SER A 102 7.14 -6.71 0.95
CA SER A 102 5.98 -7.58 0.78
C SER A 102 5.46 -7.65 -0.66
N LEU A 103 5.48 -6.52 -1.38
CA LEU A 103 5.02 -6.43 -2.77
C LEU A 103 5.90 -7.17 -3.78
N HIS A 104 7.15 -7.45 -3.44
CA HIS A 104 8.11 -8.10 -4.33
C HIS A 104 8.08 -9.63 -4.23
N GLN A 105 7.19 -10.18 -3.44
CA GLN A 105 6.98 -11.63 -3.38
C GLN A 105 6.17 -12.09 -4.60
N PHE A 106 6.70 -13.04 -5.33
CA PHE A 106 6.11 -13.55 -6.58
C PHE A 106 4.60 -13.88 -6.49
N PRO A 107 4.09 -14.58 -5.43
CA PRO A 107 2.67 -14.85 -5.30
C PRO A 107 1.80 -13.60 -5.17
N THR A 108 2.31 -12.54 -4.53
CA THR A 108 1.58 -11.27 -4.37
C THR A 108 1.41 -10.56 -5.71
N VAL A 109 2.45 -10.52 -6.54
CA VAL A 109 2.39 -9.93 -7.89
C VAL A 109 1.38 -10.65 -8.75
N ASN A 110 1.37 -11.99 -8.74
CA ASN A 110 0.39 -12.77 -9.49
C ASN A 110 -1.04 -12.51 -9.05
N MET A 111 -1.30 -12.39 -7.75
CA MET A 111 -2.63 -12.06 -7.23
C MET A 111 -3.09 -10.66 -7.63
N LEU A 112 -2.17 -9.69 -7.66
CA LEU A 112 -2.47 -8.33 -8.14
C LEU A 112 -2.85 -8.33 -9.62
N HIS A 113 -2.13 -9.09 -10.45
CA HIS A 113 -2.49 -9.28 -11.86
C HIS A 113 -3.86 -9.93 -12.02
N GLU A 114 -4.13 -10.98 -11.26
CA GLU A 114 -5.44 -11.66 -11.27
C GLU A 114 -6.58 -10.71 -10.93
N LEU A 115 -6.43 -9.92 -9.87
CA LEU A 115 -7.44 -8.96 -9.45
C LEU A 115 -7.64 -7.84 -10.49
N LYS A 116 -6.58 -7.36 -11.10
CA LYS A 116 -6.64 -6.30 -12.12
C LYS A 116 -7.28 -6.79 -13.41
N GLU A 117 -6.79 -7.90 -13.95
CA GLU A 117 -7.18 -8.38 -15.28
C GLU A 117 -8.55 -9.09 -15.29
N HIS A 118 -8.80 -9.97 -14.32
CA HIS A 118 -10.01 -10.78 -14.29
C HIS A 118 -11.16 -10.15 -13.51
N SER A 119 -10.85 -9.44 -12.42
CA SER A 119 -11.86 -8.78 -11.58
C SER A 119 -12.08 -7.31 -11.92
N ARG A 120 -11.28 -6.75 -12.82
CA ARG A 120 -11.36 -5.35 -13.27
C ARG A 120 -11.27 -4.33 -12.13
N ILE A 121 -10.50 -4.65 -11.10
CA ILE A 121 -10.24 -3.75 -9.99
C ILE A 121 -9.17 -2.75 -10.43
N ASP A 122 -9.40 -1.47 -10.17
CA ASP A 122 -8.37 -0.45 -10.33
C ASP A 122 -7.37 -0.54 -9.17
N ILE A 123 -6.09 -0.78 -9.48
CA ILE A 123 -5.04 -0.94 -8.48
C ILE A 123 -3.99 0.14 -8.66
N THR A 124 -3.80 0.93 -7.62
CA THR A 124 -2.77 1.97 -7.55
C THR A 124 -1.78 1.64 -6.44
N ILE A 125 -0.50 1.57 -6.77
CA ILE A 125 0.58 1.30 -5.83
C ILE A 125 1.38 2.58 -5.64
N ILE A 126 1.33 3.15 -4.44
CA ILE A 126 2.07 4.35 -4.04
C ILE A 126 3.19 3.92 -3.11
N VAL A 127 4.40 4.29 -3.44
CA VAL A 127 5.59 3.90 -2.69
C VAL A 127 6.45 5.10 -2.33
N ALA A 128 7.26 4.93 -1.30
CA ALA A 128 8.31 5.89 -0.96
C ALA A 128 9.67 5.20 -0.96
N GLN A 129 10.65 5.89 -1.52
CA GLN A 129 12.03 5.43 -1.51
C GLN A 129 12.62 5.52 -0.11
N VAL A 130 13.10 4.41 0.43
CA VAL A 130 13.76 4.35 1.73
C VAL A 130 15.09 5.11 1.72
N GLU A 131 15.51 5.61 2.88
CA GLU A 131 16.89 6.04 3.10
C GLU A 131 17.78 4.83 3.33
N ALA A 132 17.39 3.97 4.26
CA ALA A 132 18.04 2.69 4.53
C ALA A 132 17.11 1.78 5.32
N ILE A 133 17.27 0.47 5.13
CA ILE A 133 16.66 -0.53 6.00
C ILE A 133 17.72 -1.01 6.99
N PRO A 134 17.47 -0.97 8.30
CA PRO A 134 18.45 -1.42 9.29
C PRO A 134 18.68 -2.93 9.22
N ASP A 135 19.88 -3.36 9.61
CA ASP A 135 20.24 -4.78 9.66
C ASP A 135 19.73 -5.48 10.94
N GLU A 136 19.21 -4.71 11.86
CA GLU A 136 18.66 -5.20 13.13
C GLU A 136 17.33 -4.52 13.43
N VAL A 137 16.58 -5.05 14.37
CA VAL A 137 15.31 -4.45 14.82
C VAL A 137 15.57 -3.03 15.33
N LYS A 138 15.04 -2.06 14.60
CA LYS A 138 15.12 -0.64 14.90
C LYS A 138 13.86 0.07 14.42
N PRO A 139 12.83 0.15 15.25
CA PRO A 139 11.59 0.85 14.89
C PRO A 139 11.83 2.34 14.66
N GLY A 140 11.01 2.92 13.80
CA GLY A 140 10.99 4.36 13.51
C GLY A 140 11.53 4.71 12.14
N LEU A 141 10.84 5.65 11.49
CA LEU A 141 11.20 6.14 10.16
C LEU A 141 12.38 7.13 10.23
N SER A 142 13.18 7.15 9.17
CA SER A 142 14.13 8.24 8.93
C SER A 142 13.40 9.58 8.75
N PRO A 143 14.06 10.73 8.96
CA PRO A 143 13.43 12.05 8.81
C PRO A 143 12.83 12.29 7.42
N VAL A 144 13.49 11.85 6.35
CA VAL A 144 13.00 12.00 4.97
C VAL A 144 11.74 11.18 4.73
N MET A 145 11.64 9.99 5.33
CA MET A 145 10.44 9.15 5.23
C MET A 145 9.28 9.70 6.07
N THR A 146 9.58 10.26 7.23
CA THR A 146 8.56 10.95 8.04
C THR A 146 7.94 12.12 7.26
N SER A 147 8.75 12.90 6.56
CA SER A 147 8.27 13.98 5.69
C SER A 147 7.47 13.47 4.49
N ALA A 148 7.80 12.29 3.98
CA ALA A 148 7.10 11.66 2.85
C ALA A 148 5.66 11.20 3.19
N ILE A 149 5.34 11.00 4.47
CA ILE A 149 4.00 10.58 4.91
C ILE A 149 2.93 11.55 4.41
N ASP A 150 3.11 12.85 4.61
CA ASP A 150 2.12 13.85 4.19
C ASP A 150 1.96 13.90 2.67
N THR A 151 3.04 13.74 1.92
CA THR A 151 3.00 13.65 0.46
C THR A 151 2.17 12.45 0.00
N ALA A 152 2.36 11.29 0.61
CA ALA A 152 1.60 10.09 0.29
C ALA A 152 0.11 10.26 0.64
N CYS A 153 -0.19 10.82 1.81
CA CYS A 153 -1.57 11.11 2.20
C CYS A 153 -2.27 12.06 1.21
N GLN A 154 -1.60 13.12 0.79
CA GLN A 154 -2.14 14.08 -0.17
C GLN A 154 -2.41 13.41 -1.53
N ARG A 155 -1.51 12.57 -2.01
CA ARG A 155 -1.72 11.78 -3.25
C ARG A 155 -2.90 10.83 -3.14
N LEU A 156 -3.02 10.13 -2.02
CA LEU A 156 -4.14 9.22 -1.77
C LEU A 156 -5.47 9.97 -1.79
N ILE A 157 -5.59 11.04 -1.03
CA ILE A 157 -6.84 11.83 -0.94
C ILE A 157 -7.22 12.40 -2.31
N ALA A 158 -6.24 12.92 -3.07
CA ALA A 158 -6.50 13.45 -4.41
C ALA A 158 -6.93 12.38 -5.42
N ALA A 159 -6.51 11.12 -5.22
CA ALA A 159 -6.83 10.00 -6.10
C ALA A 159 -8.11 9.25 -5.71
N LEU A 160 -8.69 9.53 -4.53
CA LEU A 160 -9.97 8.93 -4.13
C LEU A 160 -11.08 9.39 -5.07
N PRO A 161 -12.02 8.50 -5.44
CA PRO A 161 -13.18 8.88 -6.22
C PRO A 161 -14.05 9.90 -5.45
N GLU A 162 -14.68 10.81 -6.17
CA GLU A 162 -15.64 11.73 -5.57
C GLU A 162 -16.81 10.97 -4.95
N GLU A 163 -17.35 11.48 -3.81
CA GLU A 163 -18.53 10.88 -3.19
C GLU A 163 -19.69 10.87 -4.18
N GLY A 164 -20.21 9.69 -4.49
CA GLY A 164 -21.36 9.51 -5.38
C GLY A 164 -21.03 9.25 -6.85
N ALA A 165 -19.77 9.06 -7.24
CA ALA A 165 -19.44 8.54 -8.56
C ALA A 165 -19.76 7.04 -8.63
N GLU A 166 -20.92 6.69 -9.25
CA GLU A 166 -21.30 5.32 -9.60
C GLU A 166 -20.50 4.81 -10.80
#